data_c8e9d8538b01296d423e5909c63346e2
#
_entry.id   c8e9d8538b01296d423e5909c63346e2
#
_cell.length_a   1.000
_cell.length_b   1.000
_cell.length_c   1.000
_cell.angle_alpha   90.00
_cell.angle_beta   90.00
_cell.angle_gamma   90.00
#
_symmetry.space_group_name_H-M   'P 1'
#
loop_
_entity.id
_entity.type
_entity.pdbx_description
1 polymer ?
#
loop_
_entity_poly.entity_id
_entity_poly.type
_entity_poly.pdbx_seq_one_letter_code
_entity_poly.pdbx_strand_id
1 'polypeptide(L)'
;KAALRGLANSLAIELGPYKIRVNSLYMGWMWGPAVQGYVKQAALENNISEKEVIAGITANIPLGIIPEDTDCANAALFFASDLSKVITGSGLDVNGGEVTF
;
A
#
# COMPACT_ATOMS: atom_id res chain seq x y z
N LYS A 1 8.49 6.55 -5.73
CA LYS A 1 8.28 5.11 -5.97
C LYS A 1 9.43 4.49 -6.76
N ALA A 2 9.82 5.10 -7.87
CA ALA A 2 10.94 4.61 -8.68
C ALA A 2 12.27 4.60 -7.92
N ALA A 3 12.54 5.66 -7.15
CA ALA A 3 13.74 5.76 -6.33
C ALA A 3 13.77 4.71 -5.23
N LEU A 4 12.63 4.48 -4.57
CA LEU A 4 12.50 3.46 -3.53
C LEU A 4 12.70 2.06 -4.11
N ARG A 5 12.13 1.80 -5.28
CA ARG A 5 12.30 0.52 -5.99
C ARG A 5 13.76 0.27 -6.35
N GLY A 6 14.45 1.30 -6.85
CA GLY A 6 15.87 1.22 -7.16
C GLY A 6 16.73 0.92 -5.94
N LEU A 7 16.45 1.58 -4.81
CA LEU A 7 17.14 1.34 -3.56
C LEU A 7 16.91 -0.10 -3.07
N ALA A 8 15.67 -0.57 -3.08
CA ALA A 8 15.34 -1.91 -2.65
C ALA A 8 16.02 -2.97 -3.52
N ASN A 9 16.06 -2.77 -4.84
CA ASN A 9 16.75 -3.67 -5.76
C ASN A 9 18.25 -3.72 -5.48
N SER A 10 18.88 -2.57 -5.24
CA SER A 10 20.30 -2.50 -4.91
C SER A 10 20.60 -3.22 -3.60
N LEU A 11 19.77 -3.03 -2.57
CA LEU A 11 19.91 -3.70 -1.29
C LEU A 11 19.69 -5.21 -1.42
N ALA A 12 18.74 -5.63 -2.26
CA ALA A 12 18.48 -7.05 -2.47
C ALA A 12 19.70 -7.75 -3.08
N ILE A 13 20.37 -7.11 -4.03
CA ILE A 13 21.59 -7.63 -4.64
C ILE A 13 22.72 -7.68 -3.63
N GLU A 14 22.92 -6.61 -2.86
CA GLU A 14 23.99 -6.50 -1.89
C GLU A 14 23.83 -7.48 -0.73
N LEU A 15 22.62 -7.67 -0.24
CA LEU A 15 22.33 -8.47 0.94
C LEU A 15 21.98 -9.93 0.63
N GLY A 16 21.71 -10.24 -0.64
CA GLY A 16 21.35 -11.59 -1.07
C GLY A 16 22.38 -12.67 -0.67
N PRO A 17 23.71 -12.43 -0.79
CA PRO A 17 24.71 -13.41 -0.35
C PRO A 17 24.63 -13.74 1.13
N TYR A 18 24.06 -12.85 1.94
CA TYR A 18 23.86 -13.05 3.39
C TYR A 18 22.51 -13.69 3.70
N LYS A 19 21.74 -14.09 2.67
CA LYS A 19 20.39 -14.66 2.81
C LYS A 19 19.38 -13.68 3.42
N ILE A 20 19.58 -12.40 3.17
CA ILE A 20 18.67 -11.33 3.60
C ILE A 20 17.87 -10.90 2.38
N ARG A 21 16.54 -10.94 2.50
CA ARG A 21 15.62 -10.53 1.46
C ARG A 21 15.19 -9.08 1.69
N VAL A 22 15.02 -8.34 0.60
CA VAL A 22 14.56 -6.96 0.63
C VAL A 22 13.45 -6.81 -0.41
N ASN A 23 12.25 -6.57 0.05
CA ASN A 23 11.08 -6.38 -0.80
C ASN A 23 10.37 -5.09 -0.42
N SER A 24 9.52 -4.61 -1.30
CA SER A 24 8.80 -3.35 -1.10
C SER A 24 7.29 -3.58 -1.12
N LEU A 25 6.58 -2.83 -0.29
CA LEU A 25 5.13 -2.72 -0.34
C LEU A 25 4.78 -1.31 -0.78
N TYR A 26 3.95 -1.18 -1.79
CA TYR A 26 3.45 0.11 -2.27
C TYR A 26 1.98 0.20 -1.90
N MET A 27 1.69 1.00 -0.86
CA MET A 27 0.34 1.18 -0.37
C MET A 27 -0.26 2.47 -0.95
N GLY A 28 -1.54 2.39 -1.32
CA GLY A 28 -2.31 3.57 -1.70
C GLY A 28 -3.13 4.05 -0.51
N TRP A 29 -4.41 4.31 -0.73
CA TRP A 29 -5.32 4.63 0.36
C TRP A 29 -5.41 3.43 1.31
N MET A 30 -5.36 3.72 2.60
CA MET A 30 -5.53 2.71 3.65
C MET A 30 -6.44 3.30 4.71
N TRP A 31 -7.45 2.55 5.12
CA TRP A 31 -8.42 3.01 6.11
C TRP A 31 -7.80 2.99 7.50
N GLY A 32 -7.05 4.03 7.81
CA GLY A 32 -6.40 4.25 9.09
C GLY A 32 -6.70 5.65 9.62
N PRO A 33 -6.13 6.03 10.77
CA PRO A 33 -6.45 7.32 11.42
C PRO A 33 -6.26 8.54 10.51
N ALA A 34 -5.21 8.58 9.70
CA ALA A 34 -4.94 9.72 8.82
C ALA A 34 -6.02 9.87 7.74
N VAL A 35 -6.43 8.78 7.10
CA VAL A 35 -7.46 8.80 6.06
C VAL A 35 -8.83 9.07 6.67
N GLN A 36 -9.11 8.51 7.84
CA GLN A 36 -10.36 8.79 8.58
C GLN A 36 -10.47 10.28 8.90
N GLY A 37 -9.36 10.89 9.34
CA GLY A 37 -9.31 12.33 9.62
C GLY A 37 -9.50 13.17 8.35
N TYR A 38 -8.88 12.76 7.25
CA TYR A 38 -9.06 13.43 5.95
C TYR A 38 -10.52 13.39 5.51
N VAL A 39 -11.18 12.23 5.61
CA VAL A 39 -12.58 12.06 5.21
C VAL A 39 -13.49 12.96 6.04
N LYS A 40 -13.30 13.03 7.35
CA LYS A 40 -14.03 13.94 8.24
C LYS A 40 -13.87 15.38 7.82
N GLN A 41 -12.63 15.81 7.63
CA GLN A 41 -12.30 17.19 7.29
C GLN A 41 -12.88 17.59 5.93
N ALA A 42 -12.72 16.73 4.94
CA ALA A 42 -13.25 16.99 3.59
C ALA A 42 -14.77 17.08 3.58
N ALA A 43 -15.44 16.24 4.35
CA ALA A 43 -16.90 16.27 4.48
C ALA A 43 -17.37 17.62 5.06
N LEU A 44 -16.71 18.10 6.10
CA LEU A 44 -17.03 19.37 6.73
C LEU A 44 -16.77 20.57 5.79
N GLU A 45 -15.62 20.57 5.13
CA GLU A 45 -15.23 21.69 4.25
C GLU A 45 -16.12 21.79 3.01
N ASN A 46 -16.56 20.67 2.47
CA ASN A 46 -17.36 20.63 1.26
C ASN A 46 -18.86 20.50 1.51
N ASN A 47 -19.26 20.47 2.77
CA ASN A 47 -20.66 20.35 3.19
C ASN A 47 -21.35 19.13 2.55
N ILE A 48 -20.66 18.00 2.57
CA ILE A 48 -21.16 16.70 2.06
C ILE A 48 -20.99 15.65 3.14
N SER A 49 -21.57 14.47 2.93
CA SER A 49 -21.42 13.36 3.88
C SER A 49 -20.05 12.69 3.75
N GLU A 50 -19.60 12.03 4.81
CA GLU A 50 -18.38 11.22 4.77
C GLU A 50 -18.50 10.12 3.73
N LYS A 51 -19.69 9.54 3.59
CA LYS A 51 -19.98 8.52 2.58
C LYS A 51 -19.72 9.02 1.16
N GLU A 52 -20.08 10.27 0.88
CA GLU A 52 -19.82 10.88 -0.42
C GLU A 52 -18.33 11.11 -0.66
N VAL A 53 -17.58 11.49 0.38
CA VAL A 53 -16.11 11.62 0.28
C VAL A 53 -15.49 10.26 -0.04
N ILE A 54 -15.91 9.23 0.67
CA ILE A 54 -15.41 7.85 0.45
C ILE A 54 -15.76 7.39 -0.96
N ALA A 55 -16.96 7.66 -1.44
CA ALA A 55 -17.36 7.31 -2.80
C ALA A 55 -16.47 7.96 -3.85
N GLY A 56 -16.07 9.20 -3.64
CA GLY A 56 -15.14 9.91 -4.51
C GLY A 56 -13.76 9.25 -4.56
N ILE A 57 -13.27 8.77 -3.42
CA ILE A 57 -12.00 8.06 -3.33
C ILE A 57 -12.09 6.70 -4.03
N THR A 58 -13.12 5.91 -3.71
CA THR A 58 -13.26 4.55 -4.21
C THR A 58 -13.61 4.50 -5.70
N ALA A 59 -14.11 5.59 -6.27
CA ALA A 59 -14.37 5.68 -7.70
C ALA A 59 -13.12 5.42 -8.54
N ASN A 60 -11.94 5.71 -8.00
CA ASN A 60 -10.66 5.52 -8.69
C ASN A 60 -9.96 4.21 -8.30
N ILE A 61 -10.59 3.42 -7.46
CA ILE A 61 -10.05 2.14 -6.99
C ILE A 61 -10.85 1.01 -7.64
N PRO A 62 -10.26 0.23 -8.56
CA PRO A 62 -10.99 -0.83 -9.27
C PRO A 62 -11.77 -1.79 -8.37
N LEU A 63 -11.23 -2.18 -7.21
CA LEU A 63 -11.96 -3.04 -6.28
C LEU A 63 -13.08 -2.31 -5.54
N GLY A 64 -13.16 -0.98 -5.66
CA GLY A 64 -14.25 -0.19 -5.09
C GLY A 64 -14.24 -0.07 -3.56
N ILE A 65 -13.12 -0.38 -2.93
CA ILE A 65 -12.96 -0.30 -1.48
C ILE A 65 -11.64 0.40 -1.13
N ILE A 66 -11.61 1.04 0.05
CA ILE A 66 -10.35 1.51 0.63
C ILE A 66 -9.79 0.34 1.43
N PRO A 67 -8.58 -0.17 1.11
CA PRO A 67 -7.98 -1.26 1.87
C PRO A 67 -7.92 -0.96 3.36
N GLU A 68 -8.13 -1.98 4.18
CA GLU A 68 -7.96 -1.89 5.62
C GLU A 68 -6.48 -2.00 5.98
N ASP A 69 -6.12 -1.54 7.18
CA ASP A 69 -4.76 -1.69 7.70
C ASP A 69 -4.34 -3.16 7.79
N THR A 70 -5.27 -4.05 8.11
CA THR A 70 -5.03 -5.49 8.15
C THR A 70 -4.70 -6.07 6.79
N ASP A 71 -5.26 -5.52 5.71
CA ASP A 71 -4.92 -5.95 4.34
C ASP A 71 -3.45 -5.66 4.04
N CYS A 72 -2.97 -4.49 4.44
CA CYS A 72 -1.57 -4.11 4.29
C CYS A 72 -0.66 -4.96 5.18
N ALA A 73 -1.08 -5.21 6.41
CA ALA A 73 -0.34 -6.07 7.34
C ALA A 73 -0.22 -7.50 6.81
N ASN A 74 -1.27 -8.04 6.18
CA ASN A 74 -1.23 -9.38 5.59
C ASN A 74 -0.22 -9.47 4.45
N ALA A 75 -0.08 -8.45 3.64
CA ALA A 75 0.93 -8.40 2.59
C ALA A 75 2.35 -8.39 3.19
N ALA A 76 2.55 -7.63 4.26
CA ALA A 76 3.83 -7.62 4.97
C ALA A 76 4.15 -8.98 5.58
N LEU A 77 3.16 -9.66 6.15
CA LEU A 77 3.31 -11.01 6.71
C LEU A 77 3.69 -12.02 5.63
N PHE A 78 3.12 -11.91 4.43
CA PHE A 78 3.52 -12.76 3.31
C PHE A 78 5.00 -12.61 3.01
N PHE A 79 5.51 -11.38 2.89
CA PHE A 79 6.92 -11.15 2.63
C PHE A 79 7.81 -11.61 3.80
N ALA A 80 7.33 -11.51 5.03
CA ALA A 80 8.09 -11.92 6.21
C ALA A 80 8.10 -13.43 6.42
N SER A 81 7.19 -14.16 5.77
CA SER A 81 7.02 -15.60 5.96
C SER A 81 7.87 -16.42 4.99
N ASP A 82 7.98 -17.71 5.28
CA ASP A 82 8.65 -18.67 4.40
C ASP A 82 7.92 -18.91 3.09
N LEU A 83 6.65 -18.47 2.98
CA LEU A 83 5.90 -18.53 1.73
C LEU A 83 6.59 -17.72 0.62
N SER A 84 7.36 -16.71 1.00
CA SER A 84 8.09 -15.85 0.06
C SER A 84 9.61 -16.06 0.12
N LYS A 85 10.07 -17.21 0.57
CA LYS A 85 11.49 -17.46 0.88
C LYS A 85 12.46 -17.24 -0.29
N VAL A 86 12.01 -17.33 -1.52
CA VAL A 86 12.84 -17.09 -2.72
C VAL A 86 12.52 -15.76 -3.40
N ILE A 87 11.75 -14.89 -2.74
CA ILE A 87 11.36 -13.60 -3.29
C ILE A 87 12.20 -12.52 -2.64
N THR A 88 12.97 -11.81 -3.46
CA THR A 88 13.73 -10.63 -3.05
C THR A 88 13.82 -9.65 -4.21
N GLY A 89 13.94 -8.37 -3.93
CA GLY A 89 13.98 -7.32 -4.95
C GLY A 89 12.63 -7.09 -5.62
N SER A 90 11.55 -7.59 -5.05
CA SER A 90 10.20 -7.47 -5.62
C SER A 90 9.40 -6.38 -4.94
N GLY A 91 8.38 -5.89 -5.65
CA GLY A 91 7.41 -4.95 -5.13
C GLY A 91 6.00 -5.49 -5.28
N LEU A 92 5.14 -5.14 -4.33
CA LEU A 92 3.74 -5.55 -4.33
C LEU A 92 2.87 -4.32 -4.08
N ASP A 93 1.98 -4.06 -5.01
CA ASP A 93 1.01 -2.97 -4.87
C ASP A 93 -0.17 -3.46 -4.04
N VAL A 94 -0.46 -2.76 -2.92
CA VAL A 94 -1.56 -3.07 -2.01
C VAL A 94 -2.49 -1.85 -2.01
N ASN A 95 -3.27 -1.69 -3.07
CA ASN A 95 -4.03 -0.47 -3.31
C ASN A 95 -5.40 -0.71 -3.99
N GLY A 96 -5.88 -1.94 -4.01
CA GLY A 96 -7.15 -2.25 -4.65
C GLY A 96 -7.15 -2.11 -6.17
N GLY A 97 -5.99 -2.00 -6.77
CA GLY A 97 -5.84 -1.86 -8.22
C GLY A 97 -5.75 -0.41 -8.70
N GLU A 98 -5.71 0.57 -7.81
CA GLU A 98 -5.56 1.96 -8.19
C GLU A 98 -4.24 2.17 -8.93
N VAL A 99 -4.32 2.78 -10.13
CA VAL A 99 -3.13 3.07 -10.92
C VAL A 99 -2.45 4.32 -10.36
N THR A 100 -1.23 4.14 -9.89
CA THR A 100 -0.40 5.24 -9.39
C THR A 100 0.94 5.20 -10.13
N PHE A 101 1.26 6.29 -10.76
CA PHE A 101 2.52 6.42 -11.49
C PHE A 101 3.55 7.20 -10.72
#